data_131a557718edbf810c4c32ea9fd9761a
#
_entry.id   131a557718edbf810c4c32ea9fd9761a
#
_cell.length_a   1.000
_cell.length_b   1.000
_cell.length_c   1.000
_cell.angle_alpha   90.00
_cell.angle_beta   90.00
_cell.angle_gamma   90.00
#
_symmetry.space_group_name_H-M   'P 1'
#
loop_
_entity.id
_entity.type
_entity.pdbx_description
1 polymer ?
#
loop_
_entity_poly.entity_id
_entity_poly.type
_entity_poly.pdbx_seq_one_letter_code
_entity_poly.pdbx_strand_id
1 'polypeptide(L)'
;PSTDLVARAGYYLNNPPNDLLIVNFGRSGNSSETLGTLSAIEVLAPSLPTLNITCYSDSALAKSTLGRSILLPDACHDAGFAMTSSFSTMLLTALSIFDTDADARYNIRRLAEHAEAVLPVLASQILRSKIPSRAVFVGSGPMAFAARESALKVMELTAGKIPALWDSTLGFRHGPKSFISSGTAIYVLRSAEYPATKYEADLVEELRIQFPEATTMTIGEDANFSTKSICSSVWDSVLSVMPAQLASVVWSDRLGLKVDDPFVGQSTLTRVVSGVQLHPLEPVQ
;
A
#
# COMPACT_ATOMS: atom_id res chain seq x y z
N PRO A 1 10.62 -7.23 -0.83
CA PRO A 1 9.39 -7.77 -1.43
C PRO A 1 9.61 -9.19 -1.96
N SER A 2 8.57 -10.04 -2.00
CA SER A 2 8.64 -11.41 -2.57
C SER A 2 9.16 -11.40 -4.01
N THR A 3 8.78 -10.41 -4.79
CA THR A 3 9.27 -10.22 -6.17
C THR A 3 10.78 -10.05 -6.28
N ASP A 4 11.40 -9.36 -5.32
CA ASP A 4 12.86 -9.20 -5.28
C ASP A 4 13.54 -10.41 -4.63
N LEU A 5 12.94 -10.98 -3.59
CA LEU A 5 13.47 -12.16 -2.92
C LEU A 5 13.55 -13.34 -3.89
N VAL A 6 12.51 -13.62 -4.67
CA VAL A 6 12.51 -14.71 -5.65
C VAL A 6 13.57 -14.49 -6.72
N ALA A 7 13.73 -13.26 -7.20
CA ALA A 7 14.73 -12.92 -8.23
C ALA A 7 16.17 -13.00 -7.71
N ARG A 8 16.39 -12.86 -6.40
CA ARG A 8 17.72 -12.76 -5.78
C ARG A 8 17.82 -13.59 -4.49
N ALA A 9 17.22 -14.78 -4.49
CA ALA A 9 17.06 -15.60 -3.29
C ALA A 9 18.39 -15.84 -2.55
N GLY A 10 19.44 -16.18 -3.27
CA GLY A 10 20.77 -16.38 -2.66
C GLY A 10 21.33 -15.16 -1.95
N TYR A 11 21.07 -13.96 -2.46
CA TYR A 11 21.52 -12.73 -1.80
C TYR A 11 20.90 -12.54 -0.41
N TYR A 12 19.62 -12.90 -0.25
CA TYR A 12 18.89 -12.72 1.00
C TYR A 12 19.03 -13.89 1.96
N LEU A 13 19.18 -15.13 1.44
CA LEU A 13 19.00 -16.35 2.22
C LEU A 13 20.28 -17.17 2.42
N ASN A 14 21.37 -16.92 1.67
CA ASN A 14 22.58 -17.74 1.80
C ASN A 14 23.40 -17.45 3.04
N ASN A 15 23.37 -16.41 3.71
CA ASN A 15 24.03 -16.13 4.98
C ASN A 15 23.20 -15.08 5.73
N PRO A 16 21.99 -15.44 6.16
CA PRO A 16 21.12 -14.49 6.82
C PRO A 16 21.66 -14.14 8.21
N PRO A 17 21.39 -12.92 8.71
CA PRO A 17 21.66 -12.58 10.10
C PRO A 17 20.96 -13.57 11.05
N ASN A 18 21.59 -13.85 12.20
CA ASN A 18 21.09 -14.83 13.18
C ASN A 18 19.73 -14.44 13.79
N ASP A 19 19.39 -13.16 13.77
CA ASP A 19 18.16 -12.57 14.32
C ASP A 19 17.13 -12.21 13.24
N LEU A 20 17.28 -12.76 12.03
CA LEU A 20 16.35 -12.48 10.93
C LEU A 20 15.03 -13.23 11.13
N LEU A 21 13.92 -12.51 11.03
CA LEU A 21 12.56 -13.05 10.89
C LEU A 21 12.03 -12.71 9.50
N ILE A 22 11.52 -13.71 8.79
CA ILE A 22 10.83 -13.48 7.53
C ILE A 22 9.32 -13.33 7.80
N VAL A 23 8.75 -12.22 7.35
CA VAL A 23 7.30 -11.97 7.44
C VAL A 23 6.71 -11.94 6.04
N ASN A 24 5.86 -12.93 5.74
CA ASN A 24 5.17 -13.04 4.47
C ASN A 24 3.76 -12.48 4.59
N PHE A 25 3.38 -11.61 3.65
CA PHE A 25 2.02 -11.09 3.50
C PHE A 25 1.43 -11.58 2.18
N GLY A 26 0.24 -12.17 2.23
CA GLY A 26 -0.41 -12.66 1.03
C GLY A 26 -1.93 -12.64 1.14
N ARG A 27 -2.62 -11.81 0.34
CA ARG A 27 -4.08 -11.83 0.29
C ARG A 27 -4.59 -13.20 -0.16
N SER A 28 -4.15 -13.65 -1.32
CA SER A 28 -4.47 -15.00 -1.83
C SER A 28 -3.54 -16.07 -1.28
N GLY A 29 -2.30 -15.71 -0.92
CA GLY A 29 -1.28 -16.64 -0.48
C GLY A 29 -0.87 -17.71 -1.52
N ASN A 30 -1.25 -17.54 -2.79
CA ASN A 30 -1.07 -18.47 -3.89
C ASN A 30 -0.43 -17.86 -5.14
N SER A 31 0.05 -16.61 -5.08
CA SER A 31 0.75 -16.04 -6.25
C SER A 31 2.05 -16.79 -6.53
N SER A 32 2.51 -16.75 -7.78
CA SER A 32 3.76 -17.40 -8.17
C SER A 32 4.94 -16.94 -7.31
N GLU A 33 4.99 -15.66 -6.97
CA GLU A 33 6.05 -15.10 -6.13
C GLU A 33 5.94 -15.58 -4.67
N THR A 34 4.72 -15.80 -4.16
CA THR A 34 4.53 -16.41 -2.83
C THR A 34 5.05 -17.83 -2.82
N LEU A 35 4.70 -18.63 -3.83
CA LEU A 35 5.19 -20.00 -3.95
C LEU A 35 6.71 -20.05 -4.12
N GLY A 36 7.26 -19.17 -4.95
CA GLY A 36 8.71 -19.03 -5.13
C GLY A 36 9.43 -18.63 -3.86
N THR A 37 8.85 -17.75 -3.06
CA THR A 37 9.41 -17.35 -1.76
C THR A 37 9.43 -18.51 -0.77
N LEU A 38 8.33 -19.27 -0.64
CA LEU A 38 8.26 -20.43 0.23
C LEU A 38 9.30 -21.49 -0.18
N SER A 39 9.39 -21.78 -1.48
CA SER A 39 10.39 -22.71 -2.01
C SER A 39 11.82 -22.24 -1.76
N ALA A 40 12.09 -20.94 -1.91
CA ALA A 40 13.41 -20.37 -1.64
C ALA A 40 13.82 -20.51 -0.17
N ILE A 41 12.90 -20.24 0.75
CA ILE A 41 13.15 -20.41 2.19
C ILE A 41 13.39 -21.89 2.52
N GLU A 42 12.57 -22.80 1.99
CA GLU A 42 12.69 -24.24 2.23
C GLU A 42 14.04 -24.79 1.76
N VAL A 43 14.55 -24.34 0.62
CA VAL A 43 15.79 -24.82 0.03
C VAL A 43 17.03 -24.18 0.64
N LEU A 44 17.03 -22.86 0.83
CA LEU A 44 18.23 -22.10 1.18
C LEU A 44 18.33 -21.78 2.67
N ALA A 45 17.21 -21.68 3.38
CA ALA A 45 17.21 -21.24 4.77
C ALA A 45 16.05 -21.85 5.58
N PRO A 46 15.89 -23.20 5.64
CA PRO A 46 14.73 -23.85 6.24
C PRO A 46 14.59 -23.64 7.75
N SER A 47 15.68 -23.22 8.42
CA SER A 47 15.70 -22.95 9.86
C SER A 47 15.33 -21.51 10.23
N LEU A 48 15.15 -20.62 9.25
CA LEU A 48 14.80 -19.22 9.53
C LEU A 48 13.39 -19.12 10.11
N PRO A 49 13.23 -18.37 11.20
CA PRO A 49 11.91 -18.06 11.72
C PRO A 49 11.05 -17.36 10.65
N THR A 50 9.84 -17.86 10.45
CA THR A 50 8.93 -17.34 9.44
C THR A 50 7.54 -17.09 10.04
N LEU A 51 6.94 -15.97 9.70
CA LEU A 51 5.58 -15.59 10.04
C LEU A 51 4.79 -15.33 8.75
N ASN A 52 3.69 -16.05 8.57
CA ASN A 52 2.83 -15.92 7.40
C ASN A 52 1.52 -15.22 7.80
N ILE A 53 1.17 -14.14 7.14
CA ILE A 53 -0.07 -13.38 7.37
C ILE A 53 -0.89 -13.43 6.08
N THR A 54 -2.07 -14.05 6.11
CA THR A 54 -2.89 -14.26 4.91
C THR A 54 -4.38 -14.17 5.21
N CYS A 55 -5.17 -13.84 4.18
CA CYS A 55 -6.63 -13.79 4.25
C CYS A 55 -7.30 -15.11 3.80
N TYR A 56 -6.56 -16.06 3.27
CA TYR A 56 -7.14 -17.26 2.66
C TYR A 56 -6.62 -18.53 3.34
N SER A 57 -7.51 -19.23 4.06
CA SER A 57 -7.19 -20.42 4.85
C SER A 57 -6.69 -21.60 4.00
N ASP A 58 -7.18 -21.72 2.77
CA ASP A 58 -6.79 -22.80 1.84
C ASP A 58 -5.57 -22.47 0.96
N SER A 59 -4.89 -21.35 1.25
CA SER A 59 -3.69 -20.96 0.51
C SER A 59 -2.46 -21.80 0.85
N ALA A 60 -1.53 -21.87 -0.08
CA ALA A 60 -0.21 -22.45 0.17
C ALA A 60 0.50 -21.74 1.32
N LEU A 61 0.35 -20.41 1.42
CA LEU A 61 0.93 -19.63 2.51
C LEU A 61 0.35 -20.01 3.87
N ALA A 62 -0.98 -20.21 3.98
CA ALA A 62 -1.62 -20.61 5.23
C ALA A 62 -1.24 -22.02 5.66
N LYS A 63 -1.08 -22.92 4.69
CA LYS A 63 -0.75 -24.35 4.88
C LYS A 63 0.75 -24.63 4.99
N SER A 64 1.57 -23.60 4.81
CA SER A 64 3.03 -23.76 4.89
C SER A 64 3.45 -24.26 6.27
N THR A 65 4.31 -25.26 6.28
CA THR A 65 4.95 -25.77 7.50
C THR A 65 6.15 -24.92 7.94
N LEU A 66 6.54 -23.95 7.11
CA LEU A 66 7.59 -22.98 7.45
C LEU A 66 7.02 -21.92 8.38
N GLY A 67 7.36 -22.00 9.65
CA GLY A 67 7.00 -21.02 10.66
C GLY A 67 5.55 -21.08 11.14
N ARG A 68 4.98 -19.94 11.47
CA ARG A 68 3.61 -19.80 11.98
C ARG A 68 2.75 -18.99 11.02
N SER A 69 1.47 -19.36 10.92
CA SER A 69 0.50 -18.65 10.09
C SER A 69 -0.52 -17.91 10.96
N ILE A 70 -0.81 -16.66 10.62
CA ILE A 70 -1.92 -15.87 11.14
C ILE A 70 -2.94 -15.74 10.01
N LEU A 71 -4.14 -16.24 10.27
CA LEU A 71 -5.26 -16.14 9.36
C LEU A 71 -6.09 -14.90 9.74
N LEU A 72 -6.24 -14.00 8.78
CA LEU A 72 -7.07 -12.82 8.93
C LEU A 72 -8.56 -13.19 8.72
N PRO A 73 -9.50 -12.40 9.29
CA PRO A 73 -10.93 -12.66 9.10
C PRO A 73 -11.33 -12.66 7.62
N ASP A 74 -12.26 -13.53 7.24
CA ASP A 74 -12.75 -13.65 5.85
C ASP A 74 -13.28 -12.33 5.30
N ALA A 75 -13.88 -11.50 6.14
CA ALA A 75 -14.37 -10.17 5.77
C ALA A 75 -13.27 -9.22 5.23
N CYS A 76 -11.99 -9.52 5.52
CA CYS A 76 -10.85 -8.73 5.04
C CYS A 76 -10.33 -9.23 3.68
N HIS A 77 -10.87 -10.32 3.14
CA HIS A 77 -10.44 -10.89 1.87
C HIS A 77 -11.13 -10.19 0.71
N ASP A 78 -10.51 -9.13 0.19
CA ASP A 78 -11.06 -8.37 -0.95
C ASP A 78 -11.42 -9.30 -2.11
N ALA A 79 -12.67 -9.22 -2.55
CA ALA A 79 -13.16 -9.98 -3.70
C ALA A 79 -12.70 -9.38 -5.04
N GLY A 80 -12.49 -8.06 -5.09
CA GLY A 80 -12.05 -7.35 -6.27
C GLY A 80 -10.55 -7.50 -6.58
N PHE A 81 -10.13 -6.91 -7.69
CA PHE A 81 -8.75 -6.90 -8.17
C PHE A 81 -7.81 -6.24 -7.17
N ALA A 82 -8.12 -5.01 -6.76
CA ALA A 82 -7.28 -4.24 -5.86
C ALA A 82 -7.41 -4.69 -4.40
N MET A 83 -6.31 -4.59 -3.67
CA MET A 83 -6.27 -4.80 -2.21
C MET A 83 -6.68 -3.51 -1.51
N THR A 84 -7.71 -3.57 -0.65
CA THR A 84 -8.17 -2.46 0.18
C THR A 84 -8.30 -2.88 1.64
N SER A 85 -9.29 -3.69 1.98
CA SER A 85 -9.46 -4.25 3.33
C SER A 85 -8.28 -5.14 3.74
N SER A 86 -7.80 -5.98 2.83
CA SER A 86 -6.65 -6.85 3.10
C SER A 86 -5.37 -6.04 3.35
N PHE A 87 -5.13 -4.96 2.58
CA PHE A 87 -4.00 -4.08 2.84
C PHE A 87 -4.05 -3.48 4.24
N SER A 88 -5.18 -2.84 4.59
CA SER A 88 -5.34 -2.18 5.89
C SER A 88 -5.22 -3.17 7.05
N THR A 89 -5.86 -4.34 6.93
CA THR A 89 -5.83 -5.36 7.99
C THR A 89 -4.44 -5.99 8.14
N MET A 90 -3.72 -6.26 7.06
CA MET A 90 -2.34 -6.75 7.11
C MET A 90 -1.40 -5.75 7.78
N LEU A 91 -1.53 -4.46 7.44
CA LEU A 91 -0.75 -3.39 8.05
C LEU A 91 -1.02 -3.30 9.56
N LEU A 92 -2.30 -3.24 9.96
CA LEU A 92 -2.69 -3.19 11.38
C LEU A 92 -2.24 -4.45 12.14
N THR A 93 -2.28 -5.62 11.51
CA THR A 93 -1.78 -6.88 12.09
C THR A 93 -0.27 -6.81 12.33
N ALA A 94 0.50 -6.33 11.35
CA ALA A 94 1.93 -6.15 11.51
C ALA A 94 2.26 -5.18 12.65
N LEU A 95 1.59 -4.03 12.69
CA LEU A 95 1.77 -3.04 13.77
C LEU A 95 1.41 -3.63 15.14
N SER A 96 0.34 -4.43 15.22
CA SER A 96 -0.06 -5.10 16.46
C SER A 96 0.96 -6.10 17.00
N ILE A 97 1.81 -6.65 16.10
CA ILE A 97 2.82 -7.64 16.47
C ILE A 97 4.15 -6.97 16.81
N PHE A 98 4.54 -5.97 16.03
CA PHE A 98 5.90 -5.42 16.04
C PHE A 98 6.03 -4.08 16.77
N ASP A 99 4.95 -3.33 16.94
CA ASP A 99 4.94 -2.12 17.78
C ASP A 99 4.59 -2.50 19.24
N THR A 100 5.62 -2.92 19.97
CA THR A 100 5.46 -3.42 21.35
C THR A 100 5.16 -2.31 22.36
N ASP A 101 5.38 -1.06 21.99
CA ASP A 101 5.15 0.10 22.86
C ASP A 101 3.71 0.63 22.74
N ALA A 102 2.96 0.16 21.72
CA ALA A 102 1.60 0.59 21.48
C ALA A 102 0.55 -0.35 22.10
N ASP A 103 -0.53 0.23 22.63
CA ASP A 103 -1.76 -0.53 22.87
C ASP A 103 -2.50 -0.75 21.55
N ALA A 104 -2.18 -1.86 20.89
CA ALA A 104 -2.73 -2.20 19.57
C ALA A 104 -4.26 -2.27 19.57
N ARG A 105 -4.89 -2.81 20.64
CA ARG A 105 -6.35 -2.89 20.73
C ARG A 105 -6.98 -1.51 20.82
N TYR A 106 -6.40 -0.64 21.62
CA TYR A 106 -6.85 0.74 21.75
C TYR A 106 -6.71 1.50 20.43
N ASN A 107 -5.54 1.40 19.78
CA ASN A 107 -5.26 2.06 18.51
C ASN A 107 -6.21 1.60 17.40
N ILE A 108 -6.39 0.28 17.22
CA ILE A 108 -7.29 -0.26 16.18
C ILE A 108 -8.72 0.23 16.41
N ARG A 109 -9.22 0.21 17.64
CA ARG A 109 -10.58 0.68 17.94
C ARG A 109 -10.74 2.15 17.55
N ARG A 110 -9.83 3.01 17.99
CA ARG A 110 -9.89 4.44 17.68
C ARG A 110 -9.79 4.75 16.19
N LEU A 111 -8.90 4.05 15.49
CA LEU A 111 -8.77 4.19 14.04
C LEU A 111 -10.05 3.75 13.32
N ALA A 112 -10.65 2.64 13.74
CA ALA A 112 -11.90 2.14 13.15
C ALA A 112 -13.07 3.11 13.39
N GLU A 113 -13.26 3.59 14.62
CA GLU A 113 -14.31 4.58 14.96
C GLU A 113 -14.12 5.88 14.16
N HIS A 114 -12.87 6.32 14.00
CA HIS A 114 -12.59 7.52 13.21
C HIS A 114 -12.81 7.29 11.71
N ALA A 115 -12.35 6.15 11.18
CA ALA A 115 -12.56 5.77 9.78
C ALA A 115 -14.06 5.74 9.43
N GLU A 116 -14.90 5.13 10.28
CA GLU A 116 -16.34 5.08 10.12
C GLU A 116 -16.97 6.48 10.08
N ALA A 117 -16.52 7.37 10.97
CA ALA A 117 -17.02 8.73 11.05
C ALA A 117 -16.63 9.60 9.86
N VAL A 118 -15.40 9.47 9.32
CA VAL A 118 -14.91 10.34 8.23
C VAL A 118 -15.23 9.81 6.84
N LEU A 119 -15.46 8.50 6.69
CA LEU A 119 -15.69 7.86 5.39
C LEU A 119 -16.81 8.52 4.56
N PRO A 120 -18.01 8.84 5.11
CA PRO A 120 -19.07 9.51 4.35
C PRO A 120 -18.67 10.91 3.87
N VAL A 121 -17.90 11.64 4.69
CA VAL A 121 -17.42 12.98 4.36
C VAL A 121 -16.42 12.93 3.22
N LEU A 122 -15.42 12.04 3.31
CA LEU A 122 -14.42 11.81 2.27
C LEU A 122 -15.08 11.37 0.95
N ALA A 123 -16.02 10.43 1.01
CA ALA A 123 -16.76 9.97 -0.16
C ALA A 123 -17.52 11.13 -0.82
N SER A 124 -18.20 11.96 -0.04
CA SER A 124 -18.93 13.14 -0.55
C SER A 124 -17.99 14.17 -1.21
N GLN A 125 -16.80 14.38 -0.65
CA GLN A 125 -15.79 15.28 -1.24
C GLN A 125 -15.27 14.75 -2.57
N ILE A 126 -14.93 13.46 -2.61
CA ILE A 126 -14.38 12.79 -3.79
C ILE A 126 -15.41 12.69 -4.91
N LEU A 127 -16.68 12.43 -4.59
CA LEU A 127 -17.77 12.44 -5.56
C LEU A 127 -17.96 13.80 -6.25
N ARG A 128 -17.51 14.90 -5.66
CA ARG A 128 -17.51 16.24 -6.27
C ARG A 128 -16.22 16.59 -7.00
N SER A 129 -15.16 15.79 -6.83
CA SER A 129 -13.88 16.05 -7.47
C SER A 129 -13.89 15.75 -8.97
N LYS A 130 -13.03 16.40 -9.73
CA LYS A 130 -12.79 16.08 -11.15
C LYS A 130 -11.84 14.89 -11.27
N ILE A 131 -11.95 14.16 -12.37
CA ILE A 131 -10.94 13.16 -12.74
C ILE A 131 -9.68 13.91 -13.18
N PRO A 132 -8.51 13.65 -12.56
CA PRO A 132 -7.27 14.30 -12.97
C PRO A 132 -6.68 13.62 -14.23
N SER A 133 -5.83 14.36 -14.95
CA SER A 133 -5.05 13.79 -16.07
C SER A 133 -3.98 12.82 -15.58
N ARG A 134 -3.46 13.04 -14.37
CA ARG A 134 -2.51 12.21 -13.64
C ARG A 134 -2.56 12.53 -12.15
N ALA A 135 -2.09 11.63 -11.31
CA ALA A 135 -2.07 11.81 -9.87
C ALA A 135 -0.65 11.67 -9.30
N VAL A 136 -0.35 12.46 -8.27
CA VAL A 136 0.90 12.38 -7.52
C VAL A 136 0.57 12.28 -6.04
N PHE A 137 1.24 11.36 -5.35
CA PHE A 137 1.13 11.20 -3.90
C PHE A 137 2.52 11.34 -3.29
N VAL A 138 2.65 12.19 -2.29
CA VAL A 138 3.93 12.40 -1.60
C VAL A 138 3.73 12.43 -0.10
N GLY A 139 4.73 11.99 0.65
CA GLY A 139 4.70 11.98 2.11
C GLY A 139 6.07 11.72 2.72
N SER A 140 6.21 11.87 4.02
CA SER A 140 7.45 11.66 4.76
C SER A 140 7.36 10.38 5.60
N GLY A 141 8.47 9.64 5.75
CA GLY A 141 8.51 8.44 6.59
C GLY A 141 7.39 7.44 6.26
N PRO A 142 6.56 7.04 7.23
CA PRO A 142 5.44 6.13 7.00
C PRO A 142 4.45 6.62 5.92
N MET A 143 4.25 7.94 5.83
CA MET A 143 3.37 8.55 4.82
C MET A 143 3.91 8.39 3.40
N ALA A 144 5.21 8.21 3.18
CA ALA A 144 5.76 7.89 1.85
C ALA A 144 5.32 6.50 1.38
N PHE A 145 5.22 5.52 2.28
CA PHE A 145 4.68 4.20 1.96
C PHE A 145 3.18 4.23 1.73
N ALA A 146 2.43 5.02 2.49
CA ALA A 146 1.02 5.29 2.23
C ALA A 146 0.81 5.98 0.87
N ALA A 147 1.68 6.90 0.49
CA ALA A 147 1.69 7.55 -0.82
C ALA A 147 1.93 6.53 -1.95
N ARG A 148 2.86 5.58 -1.75
CA ARG A 148 3.11 4.49 -2.70
C ARG A 148 1.87 3.62 -2.90
N GLU A 149 1.22 3.21 -1.82
CA GLU A 149 -0.01 2.42 -1.87
C GLU A 149 -1.14 3.21 -2.55
N SER A 150 -1.26 4.51 -2.24
CA SER A 150 -2.23 5.41 -2.86
C SER A 150 -2.06 5.49 -4.38
N ALA A 151 -0.84 5.67 -4.87
CA ALA A 151 -0.52 5.69 -6.29
C ALA A 151 -0.83 4.33 -6.97
N LEU A 152 -0.53 3.23 -6.29
CA LEU A 152 -0.83 1.89 -6.77
C LEU A 152 -2.34 1.68 -6.95
N LYS A 153 -3.16 2.11 -5.97
CA LYS A 153 -4.63 2.01 -6.07
C LYS A 153 -5.19 2.77 -7.27
N VAL A 154 -4.67 3.97 -7.54
CA VAL A 154 -5.06 4.74 -8.73
C VAL A 154 -4.73 3.97 -10.00
N MET A 155 -3.51 3.47 -10.14
CA MET A 155 -3.11 2.73 -11.34
C MET A 155 -3.92 1.45 -11.55
N GLU A 156 -4.12 0.67 -10.49
CA GLU A 156 -4.86 -0.59 -10.55
C GLU A 156 -6.33 -0.35 -10.94
N LEU A 157 -7.05 0.48 -10.18
CA LEU A 157 -8.48 0.65 -10.36
C LEU A 157 -8.84 1.44 -11.62
N THR A 158 -7.95 2.28 -12.11
CA THR A 158 -8.17 2.99 -13.39
C THR A 158 -7.58 2.27 -14.61
N ALA A 159 -7.09 1.04 -14.44
CA ALA A 159 -6.42 0.26 -15.49
C ALA A 159 -5.32 1.09 -16.20
N GLY A 160 -4.56 1.88 -15.44
CA GLY A 160 -3.50 2.73 -15.95
C GLY A 160 -3.96 3.98 -16.73
N LYS A 161 -5.28 4.22 -16.87
CA LYS A 161 -5.79 5.41 -17.58
C LYS A 161 -5.45 6.72 -16.89
N ILE A 162 -5.24 6.68 -15.57
CA ILE A 162 -4.69 7.79 -14.79
C ILE A 162 -3.30 7.38 -14.33
N PRO A 163 -2.24 7.84 -14.99
CA PRO A 163 -0.88 7.62 -14.53
C PRO A 163 -0.68 8.19 -13.13
N ALA A 164 -0.09 7.41 -12.24
CA ALA A 164 0.15 7.85 -10.87
C ALA A 164 1.62 7.67 -10.46
N LEU A 165 2.13 8.66 -9.72
CA LEU A 165 3.48 8.70 -9.19
C LEU A 165 3.41 8.84 -7.66
N TRP A 166 4.39 8.28 -6.97
CA TRP A 166 4.62 8.55 -5.54
C TRP A 166 6.09 8.90 -5.30
N ASP A 167 6.34 9.65 -4.23
CA ASP A 167 7.71 9.93 -3.76
C ASP A 167 7.70 10.36 -2.29
N SER A 168 8.89 10.48 -1.74
CA SER A 168 9.08 11.19 -0.47
C SER A 168 8.96 12.70 -0.66
N THR A 169 8.58 13.42 0.41
CA THR A 169 8.38 14.86 0.38
C THR A 169 9.59 15.63 -0.15
N LEU A 170 10.79 15.26 0.27
CA LEU A 170 12.01 15.93 -0.18
C LEU A 170 12.50 15.39 -1.53
N GLY A 171 12.35 14.06 -1.79
CA GLY A 171 12.72 13.44 -3.05
C GLY A 171 11.94 14.01 -4.24
N PHE A 172 10.65 14.28 -4.05
CA PHE A 172 9.79 14.82 -5.09
C PHE A 172 10.23 16.20 -5.61
N ARG A 173 10.92 16.99 -4.80
CA ARG A 173 11.44 18.31 -5.19
C ARG A 173 12.48 18.28 -6.31
N HIS A 174 13.06 17.10 -6.56
CA HIS A 174 14.05 16.89 -7.60
C HIS A 174 13.41 16.50 -8.96
N GLY A 175 13.97 15.55 -9.66
CA GLY A 175 13.50 15.09 -10.97
C GLY A 175 12.02 14.71 -11.05
N PRO A 176 11.44 14.00 -10.05
CA PRO A 176 10.04 13.58 -10.07
C PRO A 176 9.03 14.71 -10.21
N LYS A 177 9.35 15.94 -9.78
CA LYS A 177 8.51 17.13 -9.96
C LYS A 177 8.20 17.42 -11.45
N SER A 178 9.05 16.99 -12.38
CA SER A 178 8.83 17.11 -13.83
C SER A 178 7.60 16.33 -14.33
N PHE A 179 7.04 15.43 -13.50
CA PHE A 179 5.81 14.71 -13.83
C PHE A 179 4.56 15.61 -13.81
N ILE A 180 4.64 16.80 -13.21
CA ILE A 180 3.52 17.73 -13.11
C ILE A 180 3.22 18.34 -14.48
N SER A 181 1.95 18.36 -14.85
CA SER A 181 1.42 19.04 -16.02
C SER A 181 0.03 19.61 -15.70
N SER A 182 -0.56 20.34 -16.64
CA SER A 182 -1.93 20.82 -16.49
C SER A 182 -2.90 19.66 -16.19
N GLY A 183 -3.78 19.87 -15.20
CA GLY A 183 -4.73 18.87 -14.74
C GLY A 183 -4.14 17.77 -13.83
N THR A 184 -2.88 17.88 -13.41
CA THR A 184 -2.32 16.99 -12.39
C THR A 184 -2.96 17.27 -11.03
N ALA A 185 -3.38 16.21 -10.32
CA ALA A 185 -3.76 16.28 -8.92
C ALA A 185 -2.59 15.78 -8.04
N ILE A 186 -2.17 16.61 -7.10
CA ILE A 186 -1.06 16.33 -6.19
C ILE A 186 -1.62 16.22 -4.77
N TYR A 187 -1.35 15.11 -4.11
CA TYR A 187 -1.79 14.83 -2.74
C TYR A 187 -0.57 14.75 -1.84
N VAL A 188 -0.48 15.67 -0.89
CA VAL A 188 0.56 15.66 0.14
C VAL A 188 -0.02 15.06 1.41
N LEU A 189 0.48 13.87 1.76
CA LEU A 189 0.11 13.15 2.98
C LEU A 189 0.90 13.78 4.13
N ARG A 190 0.17 14.37 5.09
CA ARG A 190 0.77 15.07 6.22
C ARG A 190 0.99 14.12 7.38
N SER A 191 2.20 14.14 7.90
CA SER A 191 2.56 13.49 9.16
C SER A 191 2.26 14.39 10.35
N ALA A 192 2.38 13.86 11.57
CA ALA A 192 2.29 14.65 12.80
C ALA A 192 3.67 15.00 13.39
N GLU A 193 4.75 14.44 12.85
CA GLU A 193 6.09 14.55 13.42
C GLU A 193 6.85 15.77 12.91
N TYR A 194 7.51 16.47 13.84
CA TYR A 194 8.53 17.48 13.52
C TYR A 194 9.86 16.77 13.22
N PRO A 195 10.63 17.19 12.19
CA PRO A 195 10.43 18.36 11.32
C PRO A 195 9.64 18.05 10.03
N ALA A 196 9.14 16.83 9.81
CA ALA A 196 8.45 16.41 8.58
C ALA A 196 7.30 17.36 8.22
N THR A 197 6.47 17.73 9.21
CA THR A 197 5.35 18.68 9.05
C THR A 197 5.76 20.00 8.40
N LYS A 198 6.98 20.49 8.67
CA LYS A 198 7.49 21.72 8.06
C LYS A 198 7.84 21.55 6.60
N TYR A 199 8.58 20.49 6.27
CA TYR A 199 8.94 20.18 4.88
C TYR A 199 7.71 19.90 4.00
N GLU A 200 6.68 19.28 4.58
CA GLU A 200 5.41 19.03 3.90
C GLU A 200 4.65 20.32 3.62
N ALA A 201 4.59 21.24 4.60
CA ALA A 201 3.99 22.56 4.44
C ALA A 201 4.72 23.40 3.39
N ASP A 202 6.04 23.45 3.46
CA ASP A 202 6.89 24.17 2.50
C ASP A 202 6.70 23.62 1.07
N LEU A 203 6.58 22.30 0.92
CA LEU A 203 6.32 21.68 -0.39
C LEU A 203 4.94 22.09 -0.92
N VAL A 204 3.90 22.10 -0.09
CA VAL A 204 2.55 22.51 -0.50
C VAL A 204 2.54 23.93 -1.02
N GLU A 205 3.20 24.86 -0.32
CA GLU A 205 3.31 26.26 -0.73
C GLU A 205 4.09 26.39 -2.04
N GLU A 206 5.23 25.74 -2.14
CA GLU A 206 6.07 25.69 -3.34
C GLU A 206 5.29 25.20 -4.56
N LEU A 207 4.54 24.09 -4.42
CA LEU A 207 3.76 23.52 -5.52
C LEU A 207 2.64 24.47 -5.99
N ARG A 208 1.96 25.14 -5.07
CA ARG A 208 0.91 26.10 -5.41
C ARG A 208 1.43 27.31 -6.17
N ILE A 209 2.64 27.77 -5.83
CA ILE A 209 3.29 28.90 -6.51
C ILE A 209 3.83 28.48 -7.88
N GLN A 210 4.52 27.34 -7.97
CA GLN A 210 5.22 26.92 -9.18
C GLN A 210 4.29 26.30 -10.23
N PHE A 211 3.19 25.66 -9.80
CA PHE A 211 2.27 24.90 -10.68
C PHE A 211 0.81 25.27 -10.42
N PRO A 212 0.41 26.54 -10.68
CA PRO A 212 -0.94 27.01 -10.41
C PRO A 212 -2.03 26.29 -11.23
N GLU A 213 -1.67 25.63 -12.34
CA GLU A 213 -2.55 24.82 -13.18
C GLU A 213 -2.76 23.39 -12.65
N ALA A 214 -1.96 22.97 -11.69
CA ALA A 214 -2.14 21.70 -10.98
C ALA A 214 -3.01 21.91 -9.73
N THR A 215 -3.69 20.86 -9.27
CA THR A 215 -4.47 20.92 -8.03
C THR A 215 -3.67 20.28 -6.91
N THR A 216 -3.17 21.12 -5.98
CA THR A 216 -2.46 20.63 -4.79
C THR A 216 -3.40 20.51 -3.61
N MET A 217 -3.55 19.31 -3.07
CA MET A 217 -4.39 18.93 -1.94
C MET A 217 -3.56 18.28 -0.85
N THR A 218 -4.09 18.30 0.37
CA THR A 218 -3.45 17.68 1.54
C THR A 218 -4.36 16.59 2.12
N ILE A 219 -3.77 15.56 2.71
CA ILE A 219 -4.43 14.50 3.46
C ILE A 219 -3.83 14.46 4.86
N GLY A 220 -4.64 14.46 5.90
CA GLY A 220 -4.18 14.43 7.29
C GLY A 220 -4.94 15.39 8.19
N GLU A 221 -4.35 15.79 9.31
CA GLU A 221 -4.96 16.74 10.22
C GLU A 221 -4.98 18.15 9.61
N ASP A 222 -6.09 18.87 9.77
CA ASP A 222 -6.32 20.21 9.21
C ASP A 222 -6.02 20.29 7.69
N ALA A 223 -6.41 19.26 6.96
CA ALA A 223 -6.14 19.09 5.54
C ALA A 223 -7.42 19.19 4.68
N ASN A 224 -7.25 19.22 3.36
CA ASN A 224 -8.37 19.18 2.42
C ASN A 224 -9.21 17.90 2.58
N PHE A 225 -8.52 16.75 2.73
CA PHE A 225 -9.10 15.49 3.14
C PHE A 225 -8.70 15.26 4.59
N SER A 226 -9.55 15.71 5.51
CA SER A 226 -9.22 15.70 6.93
C SER A 226 -9.39 14.33 7.54
N THR A 227 -8.26 13.77 7.96
CA THR A 227 -8.17 12.61 8.84
C THR A 227 -7.39 13.06 10.07
N LYS A 228 -7.99 13.00 11.26
CA LYS A 228 -7.30 13.43 12.49
C LYS A 228 -6.07 12.55 12.75
N SER A 229 -5.05 13.12 13.37
CA SER A 229 -4.00 12.32 13.98
C SER A 229 -4.58 11.63 15.23
N ILE A 230 -4.69 10.33 15.20
CA ILE A 230 -5.31 9.49 16.22
C ILE A 230 -4.26 8.81 17.10
N CYS A 231 -3.19 8.37 16.45
CA CYS A 231 -2.09 7.61 17.02
C CYS A 231 -0.75 8.22 16.58
N SER A 232 0.25 7.39 16.31
CA SER A 232 1.46 7.81 15.61
C SER A 232 1.26 7.76 14.09
N SER A 233 2.10 8.45 13.31
CA SER A 233 1.98 8.48 11.85
C SER A 233 2.02 7.09 11.21
N VAL A 234 2.72 6.11 11.81
CA VAL A 234 2.74 4.75 11.29
C VAL A 234 1.37 4.07 11.39
N TRP A 235 0.65 4.26 12.48
CA TRP A 235 -0.72 3.77 12.66
C TRP A 235 -1.73 4.57 11.83
N ASP A 236 -1.58 5.89 11.79
CA ASP A 236 -2.48 6.80 11.06
C ASP A 236 -2.32 6.64 9.53
N SER A 237 -1.25 6.01 9.06
CA SER A 237 -1.02 5.78 7.63
C SER A 237 -2.15 4.99 6.96
N VAL A 238 -2.85 4.12 7.69
CA VAL A 238 -4.02 3.40 7.18
C VAL A 238 -5.18 4.33 6.84
N LEU A 239 -5.37 5.42 7.61
CA LEU A 239 -6.39 6.43 7.32
C LEU A 239 -6.00 7.30 6.13
N SER A 240 -4.71 7.56 5.97
CA SER A 240 -4.17 8.43 4.91
C SER A 240 -4.31 7.81 3.51
N VAL A 241 -4.46 6.50 3.40
CA VAL A 241 -4.71 5.80 2.12
C VAL A 241 -6.19 5.86 1.71
N MET A 242 -7.13 6.02 2.64
CA MET A 242 -8.57 5.99 2.37
C MET A 242 -9.03 6.96 1.27
N PRO A 243 -8.59 8.24 1.22
CA PRO A 243 -8.98 9.16 0.15
C PRO A 243 -8.59 8.65 -1.24
N ALA A 244 -7.41 8.02 -1.37
CA ALA A 244 -6.96 7.47 -2.65
C ALA A 244 -7.75 6.22 -3.04
N GLN A 245 -8.07 5.33 -2.10
CA GLN A 245 -8.93 4.17 -2.34
C GLN A 245 -10.31 4.61 -2.84
N LEU A 246 -10.95 5.56 -2.16
CA LEU A 246 -12.24 6.12 -2.57
C LEU A 246 -12.17 6.81 -3.93
N ALA A 247 -11.15 7.65 -4.16
CA ALA A 247 -10.96 8.34 -5.42
C ALA A 247 -10.79 7.37 -6.58
N SER A 248 -10.00 6.33 -6.38
CA SER A 248 -9.75 5.30 -7.39
C SER A 248 -11.03 4.56 -7.80
N VAL A 249 -11.91 4.24 -6.84
CA VAL A 249 -13.22 3.64 -7.11
C VAL A 249 -14.09 4.60 -7.94
N VAL A 250 -14.22 5.84 -7.50
CA VAL A 250 -15.06 6.85 -8.18
C VAL A 250 -14.53 7.17 -9.59
N TRP A 251 -13.23 7.27 -9.75
CA TRP A 251 -12.63 7.52 -11.06
C TRP A 251 -12.75 6.31 -11.99
N SER A 252 -12.59 5.10 -11.45
CA SER A 252 -12.80 3.86 -12.20
C SER A 252 -14.20 3.80 -12.80
N ASP A 253 -15.24 4.02 -11.96
CA ASP A 253 -16.63 4.05 -12.38
C ASP A 253 -16.89 5.14 -13.45
N ARG A 254 -16.41 6.36 -13.23
CA ARG A 254 -16.56 7.47 -14.17
C ARG A 254 -15.82 7.28 -15.49
N LEU A 255 -14.76 6.47 -15.51
CA LEU A 255 -14.04 6.07 -16.71
C LEU A 255 -14.73 4.91 -17.44
N GLY A 256 -15.89 4.44 -16.92
CA GLY A 256 -16.64 3.32 -17.48
C GLY A 256 -15.95 1.97 -17.30
N LEU A 257 -15.11 1.84 -16.28
CA LEU A 257 -14.43 0.58 -15.95
C LEU A 257 -15.28 -0.23 -14.96
N LYS A 258 -15.08 -1.55 -14.97
CA LYS A 258 -15.65 -2.43 -13.96
C LYS A 258 -14.74 -2.38 -12.72
N VAL A 259 -15.19 -1.70 -11.65
CA VAL A 259 -14.37 -1.38 -10.47
C VAL A 259 -13.69 -2.62 -9.86
N ASP A 260 -14.41 -3.73 -9.71
CA ASP A 260 -13.88 -4.95 -9.12
C ASP A 260 -12.98 -5.76 -10.08
N ASP A 261 -13.06 -5.48 -11.38
CA ASP A 261 -12.25 -6.11 -12.42
C ASP A 261 -11.95 -5.11 -13.54
N PRO A 262 -11.04 -4.12 -13.29
CA PRO A 262 -10.74 -3.07 -14.24
C PRO A 262 -10.13 -3.56 -15.55
N PHE A 263 -9.62 -4.80 -15.56
CA PHE A 263 -8.94 -5.46 -16.68
C PHE A 263 -9.82 -6.50 -17.37
N VAL A 264 -11.12 -6.51 -17.11
CA VAL A 264 -12.07 -7.42 -17.76
C VAL A 264 -11.95 -7.34 -19.28
N GLY A 265 -11.85 -8.50 -19.92
CA GLY A 265 -11.63 -8.59 -21.37
C GLY A 265 -10.18 -8.40 -21.83
N GLN A 266 -9.26 -8.09 -20.92
CA GLN A 266 -7.81 -8.10 -21.17
C GLN A 266 -7.24 -9.40 -20.60
N SER A 267 -6.56 -10.19 -21.43
CA SER A 267 -5.99 -11.49 -20.99
C SER A 267 -4.66 -11.36 -20.23
N THR A 268 -4.22 -10.15 -19.90
CA THR A 268 -2.85 -9.88 -19.45
C THR A 268 -2.71 -9.73 -17.94
N LEU A 269 -3.74 -9.24 -17.26
CA LEU A 269 -3.70 -9.00 -15.82
C LEU A 269 -4.85 -9.73 -15.12
N THR A 270 -4.52 -10.43 -14.05
CA THR A 270 -5.46 -11.19 -13.24
C THR A 270 -5.33 -10.80 -11.78
N ARG A 271 -6.42 -10.98 -11.01
CA ARG A 271 -6.46 -10.69 -9.56
C ARG A 271 -5.35 -11.39 -8.77
N VAL A 272 -4.95 -12.58 -9.21
CA VAL A 272 -3.84 -13.34 -8.62
C VAL A 272 -2.86 -13.64 -9.74
N VAL A 273 -1.64 -13.15 -9.61
CA VAL A 273 -0.58 -13.44 -10.57
C VAL A 273 -0.22 -14.92 -10.49
N SER A 274 -0.37 -15.60 -11.61
CA SER A 274 -0.03 -17.01 -11.77
C SER A 274 0.69 -17.24 -13.08
N GLY A 275 1.39 -18.38 -13.20
CA GLY A 275 2.06 -18.75 -14.44
C GLY A 275 3.43 -18.10 -14.67
N VAL A 276 3.97 -17.40 -13.66
CA VAL A 276 5.38 -16.98 -13.69
C VAL A 276 6.24 -18.24 -13.61
N GLN A 277 7.13 -18.40 -14.57
CA GLN A 277 8.11 -19.49 -14.55
C GLN A 277 9.10 -19.25 -13.41
N LEU A 278 9.04 -20.11 -12.40
CA LEU A 278 10.04 -20.10 -11.32
C LEU A 278 11.26 -20.90 -11.77
N HIS A 279 12.43 -20.31 -11.62
CA HIS A 279 13.69 -20.98 -11.98
C HIS A 279 14.24 -21.78 -10.79
N PRO A 280 14.93 -22.90 -11.04
CA PRO A 280 15.54 -23.70 -9.98
C PRO A 280 16.51 -22.88 -9.15
N LEU A 281 16.50 -23.10 -7.84
CA LEU A 281 17.47 -22.55 -6.92
C LEU A 281 18.65 -23.51 -6.88
N GLU A 282 19.84 -23.01 -7.17
CA GLU A 282 21.05 -23.79 -7.00
C GLU A 282 21.50 -23.66 -5.54
N PRO A 283 21.66 -24.80 -4.83
CA PRO A 283 22.28 -24.78 -3.51
C PRO A 283 23.67 -24.17 -3.63
N VAL A 284 24.02 -23.28 -2.72
CA VAL A 284 25.40 -22.76 -2.65
C VAL A 284 26.31 -23.90 -2.28
N GLN A 285 27.32 -24.16 -3.13
CA GLN A 285 28.39 -25.12 -2.89
C GLN A 285 29.29 -24.67 -1.76
#